data_7e60bc4b82e6aed14c2890976b0caee3
#
_entry.id   7e60bc4b82e6aed14c2890976b0caee3
#
_cell.length_a   1.000
_cell.length_b   1.000
_cell.length_c   1.000
_cell.angle_alpha   90.00
_cell.angle_beta   90.00
_cell.angle_gamma   90.00
#
_symmetry.space_group_name_H-M   'P 1'
#
loop_
_entity.id
_entity.type
_entity.pdbx_description
1 polymer ?
#
loop_
_entity_poly.entity_id
_entity_poly.type
_entity_poly.pdbx_seq_one_letter_code
_entity_poly.pdbx_strand_id
1 'polypeptide(L)'
;FRSCIRSNLWHNSCITFQRRLTRIDRIFSELQHALNTTAGNTPAQRDNPAADGRDLEMSPEQIDHSAGLMRINHTGEVCAQALYLGQARVAKSEETRSHLLHAAGEEADHLAWCEQRLKELDSQPSLFNPLWYLGSYAIGLGAGLKGDGWNLGFVSETERQVEAHLAEHLDSLPPEDLRSRAILQVMKADEIRHAEHAEQNGARRLPAPIPQLMALSSRIMKAVAYRI
;
A
#
# COMPACT_ATOMS: atom_id res chain seq x y z
N PHE A 1 49.40 -9.93 40.19
CA PHE A 1 50.25 -8.79 39.78
C PHE A 1 49.38 -7.81 38.98
N ARG A 2 49.41 -6.57 39.46
CA ARG A 2 48.69 -5.37 39.03
C ARG A 2 48.95 -5.08 37.52
N SER A 3 47.96 -4.64 36.81
CA SER A 3 48.08 -3.36 36.11
C SER A 3 46.71 -2.85 35.70
N CYS A 4 46.35 -1.72 36.30
CA CYS A 4 45.26 -0.85 35.97
C CYS A 4 45.71 0.04 34.82
N ILE A 5 44.99 0.06 33.69
CA ILE A 5 45.10 1.15 32.73
C ILE A 5 43.69 1.68 32.44
N ARG A 6 43.49 2.90 32.87
CA ARG A 6 42.39 3.80 32.46
C ARG A 6 42.59 4.16 30.97
N SER A 7 41.54 4.14 30.21
CA SER A 7 41.46 5.05 29.08
C SER A 7 39.99 5.36 28.74
N ASN A 8 39.57 6.50 29.19
CA ASN A 8 38.97 7.61 28.43
C ASN A 8 37.72 7.33 27.62
N LEU A 9 36.65 7.76 28.19
CA LEU A 9 35.49 8.48 27.66
C LEU A 9 35.75 9.10 26.29
N TRP A 10 35.19 8.48 25.23
CA TRP A 10 34.76 9.20 24.06
C TRP A 10 33.25 9.03 23.96
N HIS A 11 32.51 10.04 24.42
CA HIS A 11 31.14 10.28 24.04
C HIS A 11 31.16 10.63 22.55
N ASN A 12 30.96 9.63 21.71
CA ASN A 12 30.53 9.88 20.34
C ASN A 12 29.07 10.34 20.40
N SER A 13 28.89 11.65 20.57
CA SER A 13 27.66 12.31 20.20
C SER A 13 27.56 12.21 18.67
N CYS A 14 26.91 11.15 18.16
CA CYS A 14 26.39 11.12 16.82
C CYS A 14 25.39 12.27 16.72
N ILE A 15 25.88 13.43 16.28
CA ILE A 15 25.03 14.52 15.80
C ILE A 15 24.40 13.97 14.52
N THR A 16 23.24 13.35 14.65
CA THR A 16 22.38 13.06 13.50
C THR A 16 21.94 14.42 12.95
N PHE A 17 22.62 14.84 11.91
CA PHE A 17 22.27 16.06 11.16
C PHE A 17 20.94 15.76 10.46
N GLN A 18 19.81 15.94 11.16
CA GLN A 18 18.49 15.89 10.54
C GLN A 18 18.37 17.11 9.63
N ARG A 19 18.70 16.93 8.36
CA ARG A 19 18.52 17.93 7.32
C ARG A 19 17.04 18.30 7.26
N ARG A 20 16.71 19.53 7.63
CA ARG A 20 15.33 20.04 7.44
C ARG A 20 15.08 20.16 5.95
N LEU A 21 14.23 19.27 5.43
CA LEU A 21 13.83 19.31 4.03
C LEU A 21 13.15 20.64 3.72
N THR A 22 13.59 21.29 2.64
CA THR A 22 12.92 22.48 2.11
C THR A 22 11.58 22.10 1.47
N ARG A 23 10.75 23.09 1.12
CA ARG A 23 9.51 22.82 0.37
C ARG A 23 9.78 22.14 -0.97
N ILE A 24 10.86 22.52 -1.62
CA ILE A 24 11.30 21.94 -2.89
C ILE A 24 11.76 20.49 -2.71
N ASP A 25 12.56 20.18 -1.67
CA ASP A 25 12.96 18.81 -1.36
C ASP A 25 11.76 17.89 -1.14
N ARG A 26 10.72 18.39 -0.48
CA ARG A 26 9.47 17.62 -0.25
C ARG A 26 8.75 17.32 -1.56
N ILE A 27 8.64 18.30 -2.45
CA ILE A 27 8.02 18.10 -3.78
C ILE A 27 8.80 17.06 -4.58
N PHE A 28 10.13 17.15 -4.61
CA PHE A 28 10.95 16.16 -5.29
C PHE A 28 10.85 14.77 -4.68
N SER A 29 10.76 14.67 -3.35
CA SER A 29 10.55 13.40 -2.66
C SER A 29 9.19 12.78 -3.00
N GLU A 30 8.12 13.57 -3.03
CA GLU A 30 6.79 13.12 -3.43
C GLU A 30 6.75 12.68 -4.90
N LEU A 31 7.39 13.41 -5.80
CA LEU A 31 7.52 13.03 -7.21
C LEU A 31 8.33 11.73 -7.39
N GLN A 32 9.44 11.60 -6.68
CA GLN A 32 10.25 10.37 -6.70
C GLN A 32 9.45 9.19 -6.19
N HIS A 33 8.68 9.37 -5.11
CA HIS A 33 7.80 8.33 -4.59
C HIS A 33 6.74 7.93 -5.63
N ALA A 34 6.05 8.91 -6.22
CA ALA A 34 5.05 8.66 -7.27
C ALA A 34 5.65 7.88 -8.46
N LEU A 35 6.85 8.25 -8.90
CA LEU A 35 7.56 7.55 -9.97
C LEU A 35 7.90 6.11 -9.58
N ASN A 36 8.46 5.89 -8.38
CA ASN A 36 8.79 4.54 -7.92
C ASN A 36 7.54 3.66 -7.81
N THR A 37 6.46 4.18 -7.21
CA THR A 37 5.19 3.47 -7.06
C THR A 37 4.56 3.09 -8.40
N THR A 38 4.60 3.98 -9.39
CA THR A 38 3.96 3.75 -10.70
C THR A 38 4.84 3.01 -11.70
N ALA A 39 6.17 3.08 -11.55
CA ALA A 39 7.14 2.42 -12.43
C ALA A 39 7.57 1.02 -11.94
N GLY A 40 7.06 0.56 -10.81
CA GLY A 40 7.35 -0.77 -10.28
C GLY A 40 8.77 -0.93 -9.75
N ASN A 41 9.25 0.03 -8.98
CA ASN A 41 10.58 -0.01 -8.34
C ASN A 41 10.49 0.24 -6.82
N THR A 42 9.40 -0.15 -6.20
CA THR A 42 9.22 0.01 -4.75
C THR A 42 9.92 -1.13 -4.03
N PRO A 43 10.93 -0.87 -3.18
CA PRO A 43 11.59 -1.91 -2.41
C PRO A 43 10.69 -2.39 -1.28
N ALA A 44 10.54 -3.71 -1.10
CA ALA A 44 9.91 -4.29 0.07
C ALA A 44 10.81 -4.20 1.29
N GLN A 45 10.22 -4.02 2.46
CA GLN A 45 10.90 -4.10 3.76
C GLN A 45 10.70 -5.47 4.42
N ARG A 46 9.58 -6.14 4.13
CA ARG A 46 9.26 -7.49 4.60
C ARG A 46 9.54 -8.51 3.49
N ASP A 47 9.86 -9.73 3.92
CA ASP A 47 10.02 -10.86 3.00
C ASP A 47 8.70 -11.19 2.28
N ASN A 48 8.82 -11.61 1.01
CA ASN A 48 7.64 -12.02 0.24
C ASN A 48 7.05 -13.30 0.84
N PRO A 49 5.76 -13.33 1.22
CA PRO A 49 5.12 -14.51 1.80
C PRO A 49 5.15 -15.76 0.89
N ALA A 50 5.36 -15.55 -0.41
CA ALA A 50 5.45 -16.62 -1.39
C ALA A 50 6.88 -17.03 -1.74
N ALA A 51 7.92 -16.51 -1.05
CA ALA A 51 9.32 -16.72 -1.42
C ALA A 51 9.70 -18.20 -1.51
N ASP A 52 9.27 -19.02 -0.56
CA ASP A 52 9.55 -20.45 -0.48
C ASP A 52 8.47 -21.33 -1.13
N GLY A 53 7.38 -20.71 -1.61
CA GLY A 53 6.25 -21.40 -2.22
C GLY A 53 6.53 -21.84 -3.66
N ARG A 54 5.86 -22.92 -4.09
CA ARG A 54 5.79 -23.33 -5.49
C ARG A 54 4.35 -23.52 -5.89
N ASP A 55 4.01 -23.03 -7.10
CA ASP A 55 2.73 -23.33 -7.69
C ASP A 55 2.69 -24.79 -8.16
N LEU A 56 1.47 -25.31 -8.29
CA LEU A 56 1.23 -26.51 -9.08
C LEU A 56 1.19 -26.12 -10.57
N GLU A 57 1.13 -27.11 -11.45
CA GLU A 57 1.04 -26.86 -12.88
C GLU A 57 -0.28 -26.16 -13.23
N MET A 58 -0.20 -24.99 -13.82
CA MET A 58 -1.35 -24.17 -14.26
C MET A 58 -1.48 -24.16 -15.77
N SER A 59 -2.72 -24.18 -16.25
CA SER A 59 -2.98 -23.94 -17.69
C SER A 59 -2.70 -22.48 -18.06
N PRO A 60 -2.48 -22.17 -19.35
CA PRO A 60 -2.32 -20.78 -19.80
C PRO A 60 -3.48 -19.86 -19.38
N GLU A 61 -4.71 -20.37 -19.41
CA GLU A 61 -5.91 -19.61 -19.00
C GLU A 61 -5.92 -19.32 -17.51
N GLN A 62 -5.43 -20.25 -16.68
CA GLN A 62 -5.26 -20.06 -15.24
C GLN A 62 -4.18 -19.02 -14.94
N ILE A 63 -3.06 -19.05 -15.69
CA ILE A 63 -1.99 -18.05 -15.56
C ILE A 63 -2.52 -16.66 -15.92
N ASP A 64 -3.22 -16.51 -17.04
CA ASP A 64 -3.79 -15.25 -17.48
C ASP A 64 -4.79 -14.70 -16.46
N HIS A 65 -5.63 -15.56 -15.88
CA HIS A 65 -6.59 -15.20 -14.87
C HIS A 65 -5.90 -14.72 -13.59
N SER A 66 -4.94 -15.48 -13.08
CA SER A 66 -4.12 -15.10 -11.91
C SER A 66 -3.40 -13.77 -12.14
N ALA A 67 -2.82 -13.58 -13.32
CA ALA A 67 -2.17 -12.32 -13.70
C ALA A 67 -3.14 -11.13 -13.70
N GLY A 68 -4.36 -11.33 -14.20
CA GLY A 68 -5.42 -10.32 -14.16
C GLY A 68 -5.79 -9.93 -12.72
N LEU A 69 -5.98 -10.91 -11.83
CA LEU A 69 -6.27 -10.65 -10.41
C LEU A 69 -5.11 -9.94 -9.71
N MET A 70 -3.87 -10.39 -9.92
CA MET A 70 -2.70 -9.76 -9.32
C MET A 70 -2.46 -8.34 -9.84
N ARG A 71 -2.83 -8.04 -11.10
CA ARG A 71 -2.77 -6.69 -11.66
C ARG A 71 -3.80 -5.76 -11.02
N ILE A 72 -5.01 -6.26 -10.72
CA ILE A 72 -5.99 -5.50 -9.93
C ILE A 72 -5.41 -5.16 -8.56
N ASN A 73 -4.85 -6.15 -7.84
CA ASN A 73 -4.30 -5.94 -6.51
C ASN A 73 -3.14 -4.93 -6.56
N HIS A 74 -2.19 -5.10 -7.47
CA HIS A 74 -1.10 -4.13 -7.67
C HIS A 74 -1.62 -2.71 -7.90
N THR A 75 -2.64 -2.53 -8.73
CA THR A 75 -3.25 -1.21 -8.99
C THR A 75 -3.97 -0.68 -7.75
N GLY A 76 -4.59 -1.55 -6.96
CA GLY A 76 -5.16 -1.20 -5.66
C GLY A 76 -4.12 -0.60 -4.72
N GLU A 77 -2.94 -1.24 -4.61
CA GLU A 77 -1.83 -0.74 -3.77
C GLU A 77 -1.26 0.59 -4.27
N VAL A 78 -1.18 0.79 -5.60
CA VAL A 78 -0.83 2.10 -6.18
C VAL A 78 -1.83 3.17 -5.74
N CYS A 79 -3.12 2.84 -5.74
CA CYS A 79 -4.18 3.75 -5.29
C CYS A 79 -4.10 4.02 -3.77
N ALA A 80 -3.89 2.99 -2.95
CA ALA A 80 -3.81 3.10 -1.49
C ALA A 80 -2.64 3.99 -1.05
N GLN A 81 -1.45 3.76 -1.59
CA GLN A 81 -0.29 4.61 -1.33
C GLN A 81 -0.55 6.07 -1.68
N ALA A 82 -1.08 6.34 -2.87
CA ALA A 82 -1.39 7.68 -3.31
C ALA A 82 -2.44 8.36 -2.42
N LEU A 83 -3.48 7.61 -2.05
CA LEU A 83 -4.55 8.06 -1.16
C LEU A 83 -3.99 8.49 0.20
N TYR A 84 -3.19 7.62 0.85
CA TYR A 84 -2.63 7.88 2.18
C TYR A 84 -1.64 9.02 2.19
N LEU A 85 -0.83 9.17 1.13
CA LEU A 85 0.06 10.33 0.98
C LEU A 85 -0.73 11.64 0.82
N GLY A 86 -1.80 11.64 0.02
CA GLY A 86 -2.69 12.78 -0.12
C GLY A 86 -3.36 13.14 1.19
N GLN A 87 -3.84 12.16 1.94
CA GLN A 87 -4.43 12.31 3.26
C GLN A 87 -3.42 12.84 4.29
N ALA A 88 -2.22 12.26 4.34
CA ALA A 88 -1.14 12.68 5.24
C ALA A 88 -0.70 14.14 4.99
N ARG A 89 -0.76 14.59 3.74
CA ARG A 89 -0.39 15.96 3.34
C ARG A 89 -1.22 17.02 4.03
N VAL A 90 -2.48 16.74 4.33
CA VAL A 90 -3.48 17.66 4.89
C VAL A 90 -3.98 17.25 6.27
N ALA A 91 -3.43 16.18 6.86
CA ALA A 91 -3.72 15.76 8.22
C ALA A 91 -3.42 16.90 9.21
N LYS A 92 -4.31 17.09 10.18
CA LYS A 92 -4.23 18.19 11.16
C LYS A 92 -3.36 17.83 12.37
N SER A 93 -3.40 16.57 12.82
CA SER A 93 -2.57 16.07 13.90
C SER A 93 -1.35 15.33 13.35
N GLU A 94 -0.22 15.42 14.06
CA GLU A 94 0.98 14.65 13.71
C GLU A 94 0.77 13.15 13.93
N GLU A 95 -0.11 12.78 14.86
CA GLU A 95 -0.48 11.40 15.12
C GLU A 95 -1.18 10.78 13.89
N THR A 96 -2.24 11.42 13.38
CA THR A 96 -2.93 10.97 12.15
C THR A 96 -1.96 10.94 10.96
N ARG A 97 -1.13 11.95 10.84
CA ARG A 97 -0.14 12.01 9.76
C ARG A 97 0.85 10.85 9.82
N SER A 98 1.41 10.58 11.02
CA SER A 98 2.35 9.48 11.22
C SER A 98 1.71 8.13 10.94
N HIS A 99 0.46 7.95 11.37
CA HIS A 99 -0.32 6.75 11.08
C HIS A 99 -0.48 6.51 9.58
N LEU A 100 -0.90 7.53 8.82
CA LEU A 100 -1.08 7.44 7.37
C LEU A 100 0.23 7.15 6.63
N LEU A 101 1.35 7.76 7.05
CA LEU A 101 2.66 7.49 6.46
C LEU A 101 3.17 6.09 6.79
N HIS A 102 2.84 5.56 7.97
CA HIS A 102 3.18 4.19 8.35
C HIS A 102 2.37 3.20 7.50
N ALA A 103 1.06 3.38 7.38
CA ALA A 103 0.22 2.56 6.51
C ALA A 103 0.74 2.57 5.05
N ALA A 104 1.00 3.77 4.48
CA ALA A 104 1.60 3.87 3.14
C ALA A 104 2.93 3.10 3.00
N GLY A 105 3.71 2.99 4.07
CA GLY A 105 4.94 2.19 4.09
C GLY A 105 4.68 0.68 4.05
N GLU A 106 3.63 0.20 4.71
CA GLU A 106 3.24 -1.21 4.67
C GLU A 106 2.66 -1.59 3.30
N GLU A 107 1.90 -0.69 2.65
CA GLU A 107 1.41 -0.89 1.27
C GLU A 107 2.56 -0.99 0.25
N ALA A 108 3.73 -0.45 0.55
CA ALA A 108 4.91 -0.63 -0.29
C ALA A 108 5.35 -2.09 -0.38
N ASP A 109 5.20 -2.85 0.69
CA ASP A 109 5.48 -4.30 0.70
C ASP A 109 4.48 -5.06 -0.18
N HIS A 110 3.19 -4.77 -0.02
CA HIS A 110 2.12 -5.37 -0.84
C HIS A 110 2.32 -5.09 -2.33
N LEU A 111 2.65 -3.84 -2.67
CA LEU A 111 2.96 -3.43 -4.04
C LEU A 111 4.12 -4.24 -4.62
N ALA A 112 5.23 -4.35 -3.88
CA ALA A 112 6.40 -5.08 -4.31
C ALA A 112 6.13 -6.59 -4.49
N TRP A 113 5.34 -7.20 -3.60
CA TRP A 113 4.96 -8.61 -3.72
C TRP A 113 4.07 -8.86 -4.94
N CYS A 114 3.09 -7.99 -5.17
CA CYS A 114 2.23 -8.07 -6.35
C CYS A 114 3.03 -7.88 -7.65
N GLU A 115 3.98 -6.93 -7.67
CA GLU A 115 4.84 -6.70 -8.82
C GLU A 115 5.73 -7.92 -9.11
N GLN A 116 6.36 -8.49 -8.08
CA GLN A 116 7.17 -9.70 -8.23
C GLN A 116 6.31 -10.84 -8.79
N ARG A 117 5.09 -11.01 -8.24
CA ARG A 117 4.19 -12.07 -8.71
C ARG A 117 3.75 -11.87 -10.15
N LEU A 118 3.47 -10.66 -10.59
CA LEU A 118 3.16 -10.35 -11.98
C LEU A 118 4.31 -10.77 -12.92
N LYS A 119 5.56 -10.47 -12.55
CA LYS A 119 6.75 -10.90 -13.32
C LYS A 119 6.86 -12.43 -13.42
N GLU A 120 6.54 -13.16 -12.34
CA GLU A 120 6.54 -14.63 -12.32
C GLU A 120 5.46 -15.24 -13.21
N LEU A 121 4.33 -14.52 -13.37
CA LEU A 121 3.23 -14.89 -14.26
C LEU A 121 3.42 -14.38 -15.70
N ASP A 122 4.64 -13.95 -16.05
CA ASP A 122 4.99 -13.34 -17.35
C ASP A 122 4.06 -12.17 -17.74
N SER A 123 3.71 -11.36 -16.75
CA SER A 123 2.78 -10.23 -16.86
C SER A 123 3.38 -8.94 -16.30
N GLN A 124 2.64 -7.84 -16.43
CA GLN A 124 3.11 -6.52 -16.02
C GLN A 124 1.99 -5.71 -15.33
N PRO A 125 2.38 -4.67 -14.53
CA PRO A 125 1.44 -3.74 -13.95
C PRO A 125 0.58 -3.01 -14.97
N SER A 126 -0.56 -2.45 -14.51
CA SER A 126 -1.45 -1.68 -15.38
C SER A 126 -0.78 -0.42 -15.95
N LEU A 127 -0.97 -0.19 -17.25
CA LEU A 127 -0.49 1.01 -17.95
C LEU A 127 -1.12 2.30 -17.41
N PHE A 128 -2.30 2.20 -16.79
CA PHE A 128 -3.01 3.35 -16.23
C PHE A 128 -2.63 3.68 -14.78
N ASN A 129 -1.64 3.01 -14.18
CA ASN A 129 -1.19 3.29 -12.82
C ASN A 129 -0.87 4.77 -12.54
N PRO A 130 -0.23 5.54 -13.46
CA PRO A 130 -0.02 6.98 -13.23
C PRO A 130 -1.33 7.77 -13.10
N LEU A 131 -2.37 7.40 -13.87
CA LEU A 131 -3.69 8.04 -13.79
C LEU A 131 -4.42 7.66 -12.49
N TRP A 132 -4.38 6.38 -12.10
CA TRP A 132 -4.95 5.90 -10.86
C TRP A 132 -4.27 6.56 -9.65
N TYR A 133 -2.94 6.64 -9.66
CA TYR A 133 -2.16 7.33 -8.62
C TYR A 133 -2.62 8.78 -8.46
N LEU A 134 -2.65 9.55 -9.54
CA LEU A 134 -3.01 10.97 -9.51
C LEU A 134 -4.44 11.19 -9.01
N GLY A 135 -5.39 10.37 -9.49
CA GLY A 135 -6.78 10.41 -9.05
C GLY A 135 -6.93 10.10 -7.56
N SER A 136 -6.29 9.04 -7.09
CA SER A 136 -6.32 8.62 -5.68
C SER A 136 -5.66 9.65 -4.75
N TYR A 137 -4.54 10.24 -5.17
CA TYR A 137 -3.89 11.31 -4.41
C TYR A 137 -4.83 12.53 -4.24
N ALA A 138 -5.51 12.94 -5.32
CA ALA A 138 -6.48 14.04 -5.26
C ALA A 138 -7.67 13.73 -4.35
N ILE A 139 -8.18 12.50 -4.38
CA ILE A 139 -9.23 12.02 -3.47
C ILE A 139 -8.74 12.06 -2.03
N GLY A 140 -7.51 11.60 -1.77
CA GLY A 140 -6.89 11.63 -0.44
C GLY A 140 -6.78 13.05 0.12
N LEU A 141 -6.33 14.01 -0.69
CA LEU A 141 -6.34 15.43 -0.32
C LEU A 141 -7.76 15.89 0.08
N GLY A 142 -8.76 15.59 -0.74
CA GLY A 142 -10.16 15.96 -0.49
C GLY A 142 -10.72 15.35 0.80
N ALA A 143 -10.42 14.07 1.06
CA ALA A 143 -10.85 13.37 2.25
C ALA A 143 -10.23 13.96 3.53
N GLY A 144 -8.93 14.23 3.52
CA GLY A 144 -8.20 14.75 4.67
C GLY A 144 -8.56 16.19 5.06
N LEU A 145 -9.00 17.03 4.11
CA LEU A 145 -9.40 18.41 4.38
C LEU A 145 -10.59 18.54 5.35
N LYS A 146 -11.43 17.50 5.48
CA LYS A 146 -12.58 17.49 6.40
C LYS A 146 -12.21 17.25 7.87
N GLY A 147 -10.94 16.92 8.15
CA GLY A 147 -10.39 16.69 9.49
C GLY A 147 -10.14 15.22 9.79
N ASP A 148 -9.34 14.98 10.84
CA ASP A 148 -8.70 13.69 11.09
C ASP A 148 -9.68 12.53 11.29
N GLY A 149 -10.77 12.73 12.02
CA GLY A 149 -11.76 11.68 12.20
C GLY A 149 -12.45 11.26 10.88
N TRP A 150 -12.69 12.20 9.96
CA TRP A 150 -13.18 11.88 8.62
C TRP A 150 -12.08 11.21 7.78
N ASN A 151 -10.86 11.71 7.89
CA ASN A 151 -9.68 11.18 7.23
C ASN A 151 -9.48 9.70 7.56
N LEU A 152 -9.45 9.36 8.86
CA LEU A 152 -9.37 7.98 9.34
C LEU A 152 -10.60 7.14 8.96
N GLY A 153 -11.79 7.75 8.92
CA GLY A 153 -13.00 7.08 8.43
C GLY A 153 -12.90 6.68 6.97
N PHE A 154 -12.21 7.48 6.16
CA PHE A 154 -11.95 7.16 4.76
C PHE A 154 -10.94 6.00 4.63
N VAL A 155 -9.90 5.97 5.48
CA VAL A 155 -8.97 4.82 5.58
C VAL A 155 -9.74 3.55 5.93
N SER A 156 -10.44 3.52 7.07
CA SER A 156 -11.19 2.34 7.51
C SER A 156 -12.13 1.80 6.43
N GLU A 157 -12.84 2.68 5.70
CA GLU A 157 -13.73 2.25 4.60
C GLU A 157 -12.94 1.69 3.41
N THR A 158 -11.79 2.30 3.06
CA THR A 158 -10.91 1.81 2.00
C THR A 158 -10.46 0.38 2.30
N GLU A 159 -9.93 0.16 3.51
CA GLU A 159 -9.39 -1.14 3.91
C GLU A 159 -10.47 -2.22 3.97
N ARG A 160 -11.67 -1.88 4.44
CA ARG A 160 -12.81 -2.83 4.41
C ARG A 160 -13.21 -3.23 2.99
N GLN A 161 -13.17 -2.30 2.03
CA GLN A 161 -13.44 -2.61 0.63
C GLN A 161 -12.30 -3.42 0.00
N VAL A 162 -11.04 -3.15 0.38
CA VAL A 162 -9.87 -3.94 -0.07
C VAL A 162 -9.94 -5.36 0.52
N GLU A 163 -10.17 -5.51 1.82
CA GLU A 163 -10.38 -6.81 2.45
C GLU A 163 -11.45 -7.65 1.73
N ALA A 164 -12.59 -7.03 1.44
CA ALA A 164 -13.70 -7.72 0.79
C ALA A 164 -13.31 -8.22 -0.62
N HIS A 165 -12.63 -7.40 -1.42
CA HIS A 165 -12.22 -7.85 -2.74
C HIS A 165 -11.05 -8.85 -2.71
N LEU A 166 -10.14 -8.77 -1.74
CA LEU A 166 -9.11 -9.80 -1.54
C LEU A 166 -9.74 -11.16 -1.19
N ALA A 167 -10.82 -11.17 -0.41
CA ALA A 167 -11.59 -12.39 -0.16
C ALA A 167 -12.20 -12.94 -1.46
N GLU A 168 -12.84 -12.09 -2.29
CA GLU A 168 -13.37 -12.48 -3.61
C GLU A 168 -12.26 -13.04 -4.51
N HIS A 169 -11.06 -12.44 -4.51
CA HIS A 169 -9.94 -12.91 -5.30
C HIS A 169 -9.39 -14.25 -4.81
N LEU A 170 -9.30 -14.46 -3.48
CA LEU A 170 -8.90 -15.74 -2.89
C LEU A 170 -9.85 -16.89 -3.29
N ASP A 171 -11.14 -16.61 -3.44
CA ASP A 171 -12.12 -17.59 -3.90
C ASP A 171 -12.04 -17.82 -5.42
N SER A 172 -11.62 -16.79 -6.20
CA SER A 172 -11.53 -16.82 -7.65
C SER A 172 -10.19 -17.37 -8.18
N LEU A 173 -9.12 -17.30 -7.39
CA LEU A 173 -7.80 -17.83 -7.79
C LEU A 173 -7.87 -19.35 -8.08
N PRO A 174 -7.18 -19.80 -9.14
CA PRO A 174 -7.00 -21.23 -9.37
C PRO A 174 -6.43 -21.92 -8.13
N PRO A 175 -6.90 -23.12 -7.79
CA PRO A 175 -6.40 -23.86 -6.63
C PRO A 175 -4.88 -24.15 -6.72
N GLU A 176 -4.36 -24.18 -7.93
CA GLU A 176 -2.95 -24.42 -8.26
C GLU A 176 -2.04 -23.21 -7.98
N ASP A 177 -2.60 -22.00 -7.95
CA ASP A 177 -1.86 -20.75 -7.70
C ASP A 177 -1.65 -20.53 -6.20
N LEU A 178 -0.74 -21.31 -5.63
CA LEU A 178 -0.42 -21.27 -4.21
C LEU A 178 0.33 -20.00 -3.82
N ARG A 179 1.13 -19.46 -4.74
CA ARG A 179 1.96 -18.27 -4.46
C ARG A 179 1.13 -17.00 -4.40
N SER A 180 0.26 -16.75 -5.38
CA SER A 180 -0.67 -15.62 -5.30
C SER A 180 -1.56 -15.72 -4.07
N ARG A 181 -2.04 -16.93 -3.75
CA ARG A 181 -2.85 -17.17 -2.55
C ARG A 181 -2.12 -16.80 -1.26
N ALA A 182 -0.83 -17.17 -1.12
CA ALA A 182 -0.03 -16.83 0.05
C ALA A 182 0.12 -15.31 0.23
N ILE A 183 0.37 -14.58 -0.86
CA ILE A 183 0.46 -13.12 -0.87
C ILE A 183 -0.88 -12.51 -0.42
N LEU A 184 -1.99 -12.87 -1.07
CA LEU A 184 -3.31 -12.28 -0.78
C LEU A 184 -3.81 -12.58 0.63
N GLN A 185 -3.43 -13.73 1.23
CA GLN A 185 -3.78 -14.06 2.61
C GLN A 185 -3.10 -13.11 3.60
N VAL A 186 -1.84 -12.79 3.39
CA VAL A 186 -1.11 -11.85 4.26
C VAL A 186 -1.63 -10.42 4.05
N MET A 187 -1.78 -9.97 2.82
CA MET A 187 -2.39 -8.68 2.51
C MET A 187 -3.75 -8.53 3.21
N LYS A 188 -4.66 -9.49 3.03
CA LYS A 188 -5.98 -9.44 3.68
C LYS A 188 -5.90 -9.32 5.20
N ALA A 189 -4.97 -10.01 5.86
CA ALA A 189 -4.79 -9.90 7.30
C ALA A 189 -4.28 -8.52 7.72
N ASP A 190 -3.43 -7.91 6.90
CA ASP A 190 -2.91 -6.57 7.11
C ASP A 190 -4.03 -5.52 6.94
N GLU A 191 -4.90 -5.63 5.92
CA GLU A 191 -6.02 -4.70 5.70
C GLU A 191 -7.04 -4.70 6.85
N ILE A 192 -7.33 -5.87 7.40
CA ILE A 192 -8.17 -5.99 8.61
C ILE A 192 -7.54 -5.18 9.75
N ARG A 193 -6.24 -5.34 9.97
CA ARG A 193 -5.51 -4.63 11.03
C ARG A 193 -5.49 -3.12 10.80
N HIS A 194 -5.32 -2.67 9.55
CA HIS A 194 -5.33 -1.25 9.19
C HIS A 194 -6.70 -0.62 9.46
N ALA A 195 -7.79 -1.29 9.06
CA ALA A 195 -9.15 -0.85 9.32
C ALA A 195 -9.42 -0.72 10.82
N GLU A 196 -9.09 -1.75 11.61
CA GLU A 196 -9.27 -1.76 13.07
C GLU A 196 -8.45 -0.65 13.74
N HIS A 197 -7.19 -0.46 13.31
CA HIS A 197 -6.34 0.58 13.86
C HIS A 197 -6.88 1.98 13.55
N ALA A 198 -7.36 2.24 12.34
CA ALA A 198 -8.02 3.50 12.01
C ALA A 198 -9.24 3.76 12.90
N GLU A 199 -10.05 2.73 13.18
CA GLU A 199 -11.24 2.82 14.05
C GLU A 199 -10.87 3.14 15.49
N GLN A 200 -9.85 2.47 16.03
CA GLN A 200 -9.34 2.72 17.39
C GLN A 200 -8.79 4.14 17.56
N ASN A 201 -8.29 4.74 16.47
CA ASN A 201 -7.75 6.11 16.46
C ASN A 201 -8.78 7.19 16.09
N GLY A 202 -10.07 6.88 16.16
CA GLY A 202 -11.14 7.86 16.06
C GLY A 202 -11.72 8.05 14.66
N ALA A 203 -11.65 7.04 13.80
CA ALA A 203 -12.33 7.03 12.51
C ALA A 203 -13.83 7.31 12.66
N ARG A 204 -14.34 8.25 11.88
CA ARG A 204 -15.77 8.57 11.83
C ARG A 204 -16.43 7.79 10.69
N ARG A 205 -17.60 7.22 10.98
CA ARG A 205 -18.40 6.57 9.94
C ARG A 205 -18.75 7.56 8.84
N LEU A 206 -18.45 7.18 7.60
CA LEU A 206 -18.79 7.99 6.42
C LEU A 206 -20.29 7.92 6.11
N PRO A 207 -20.90 9.02 5.60
CA PRO A 207 -22.27 8.98 5.09
C PRO A 207 -22.39 8.01 3.91
N ALA A 208 -23.51 7.29 3.83
CA ALA A 208 -23.76 6.21 2.87
C ALA A 208 -23.39 6.51 1.39
N PRO A 209 -23.56 7.73 0.83
CA PRO A 209 -23.13 7.99 -0.55
C PRO A 209 -21.63 7.84 -0.79
N ILE A 210 -20.78 8.09 0.23
CA ILE A 210 -19.33 8.05 0.07
C ILE A 210 -18.81 6.62 -0.14
N PRO A 211 -19.11 5.62 0.73
CA PRO A 211 -18.76 4.23 0.47
C PRO A 211 -19.27 3.70 -0.88
N GLN A 212 -20.44 4.12 -1.31
CA GLN A 212 -21.01 3.71 -2.60
C GLN A 212 -20.21 4.27 -3.78
N LEU A 213 -19.78 5.54 -3.71
CA LEU A 213 -18.93 6.16 -4.73
C LEU A 213 -17.53 5.52 -4.75
N MET A 214 -16.96 5.20 -3.59
CA MET A 214 -15.69 4.48 -3.48
C MET A 214 -15.81 3.09 -4.15
N ALA A 215 -16.86 2.34 -3.85
CA ALA A 215 -17.12 1.03 -4.46
C ALA A 215 -17.33 1.12 -5.98
N LEU A 216 -18.00 2.15 -6.47
CA LEU A 216 -18.19 2.37 -7.91
C LEU A 216 -16.85 2.67 -8.60
N SER A 217 -16.04 3.57 -8.02
CA SER A 217 -14.69 3.89 -8.52
C SER A 217 -13.80 2.65 -8.55
N SER A 218 -13.81 1.85 -7.48
CA SER A 218 -13.09 0.58 -7.40
C SER A 218 -13.52 -0.42 -8.49
N ARG A 219 -14.82 -0.54 -8.77
CA ARG A 219 -15.31 -1.43 -9.84
C ARG A 219 -14.77 -1.02 -11.22
N ILE A 220 -14.75 0.29 -11.50
CA ILE A 220 -14.21 0.81 -12.78
C ILE A 220 -12.72 0.48 -12.87
N MET A 221 -11.95 0.78 -11.84
CA MET A 221 -10.53 0.48 -11.77
C MET A 221 -10.28 -1.03 -11.98
N LYS A 222 -10.98 -1.89 -11.24
CA LYS A 222 -10.85 -3.36 -11.35
C LYS A 222 -11.14 -3.86 -12.78
N ALA A 223 -12.20 -3.36 -13.42
CA ALA A 223 -12.56 -3.77 -14.77
C ALA A 223 -11.51 -3.39 -15.82
N VAL A 224 -10.82 -2.26 -15.64
CA VAL A 224 -9.73 -1.81 -16.51
C VAL A 224 -8.44 -2.57 -16.20
N ALA A 225 -8.01 -2.57 -14.95
CA ALA A 225 -6.75 -3.17 -14.52
C ALA A 225 -6.69 -4.69 -14.75
N TYR A 226 -7.81 -5.39 -14.75
CA TYR A 226 -7.85 -6.82 -15.09
C TYR A 226 -7.28 -7.12 -16.48
N ARG A 227 -7.43 -6.18 -17.44
CA ARG A 227 -7.08 -6.39 -18.86
C ARG A 227 -5.82 -5.67 -19.31
N ILE A 228 -5.51 -4.52 -18.68
CA ILE A 228 -4.47 -3.59 -19.19
C ILE A 228 -3.56 -3.12 -18.07
#